data_a32becb163fb35c4d90447c795c92971
#
_entry.id   a32becb163fb35c4d90447c795c92971
#
_cell.length_a   1.000
_cell.length_b   1.000
_cell.length_c   1.000
_cell.angle_alpha   90.00
_cell.angle_beta   90.00
_cell.angle_gamma   90.00
#
_symmetry.space_group_name_H-M   'P 1'
#
loop_
_entity.id
_entity.type
_entity.pdbx_description
1 polymer ?
#
loop_
_entity_poly.entity_id
_entity_poly.type
_entity_poly.pdbx_seq_one_letter_code
_entity_poly.pdbx_strand_id
1 'polypeptide(L)'
;MPQMNPNDEQAVIVCWHVTSGSRVTADQVLATVETTKATFDVNAPQAGYVFFDHPPKTMVAVGAIIAWISDHAEPPRPPAPGDRTDHLPAIGEGRFTRKALRLMQEHGLRPADFPVAARIEAADVERVLRERESSTRVRAPGDAERLEQSSAKMLEIARLAAVYEQAIPSVVSMALSTARLQRRLQALAGQVGPISLLEVAIHDAARLLGDFPDLNGFFADGHAWRYRTVAVGFAINLGRSLRVPIVQRTAELSEIEVARAVRDLSLRYMRSELTVADVTGGTFTVTDLSGQGIVHFVPVLNDRQSAILGICAERPGSGYQELVMTFDHRLTDGMRAATFLGELRDRLEAGRGD
;
A
#
# COMPACT_ATOMS: atom_id res chain seq x y z
N MET A 1 22.18 19.19 1.09
CA MET A 1 21.54 18.53 -0.06
C MET A 1 20.92 19.63 -0.94
N PRO A 2 21.39 19.88 -2.16
CA PRO A 2 20.80 20.91 -3.02
C PRO A 2 19.38 20.55 -3.42
N GLN A 3 18.48 21.52 -3.47
CA GLN A 3 17.12 21.36 -3.95
C GLN A 3 17.12 21.51 -5.47
N MET A 4 16.93 20.40 -6.18
CA MET A 4 16.96 20.38 -7.66
C MET A 4 15.56 20.50 -8.28
N ASN A 5 14.50 20.19 -7.49
CA ASN A 5 13.10 20.36 -7.88
C ASN A 5 12.27 20.87 -6.69
N PRO A 6 11.39 21.86 -6.85
CA PRO A 6 10.59 22.40 -5.74
C PRO A 6 9.63 21.39 -5.09
N ASN A 7 9.40 20.23 -5.70
CA ASN A 7 8.47 19.21 -5.21
C ASN A 7 9.16 17.95 -4.63
N ASP A 8 10.51 17.92 -4.57
CA ASP A 8 11.20 16.78 -3.96
C ASP A 8 11.42 17.08 -2.48
N GLU A 9 10.85 16.29 -1.60
CA GLU A 9 10.99 16.41 -0.14
C GLU A 9 12.08 15.49 0.41
N GLN A 10 12.40 14.39 -0.29
CA GLN A 10 13.36 13.38 0.15
C GLN A 10 14.19 12.85 -1.01
N ALA A 11 15.39 12.37 -0.70
CA ALA A 11 16.28 11.68 -1.63
C ALA A 11 17.02 10.55 -0.91
N VAL A 12 17.49 9.56 -1.66
CA VAL A 12 18.28 8.44 -1.18
C VAL A 12 19.74 8.61 -1.61
N ILE A 13 20.67 8.49 -0.69
CA ILE A 13 22.11 8.43 -1.01
C ILE A 13 22.37 7.03 -1.61
N VAL A 14 22.58 6.95 -2.91
CA VAL A 14 22.81 5.68 -3.61
C VAL A 14 24.19 5.13 -3.27
N CYS A 15 25.22 5.95 -3.46
CA CYS A 15 26.61 5.60 -3.14
C CYS A 15 27.44 6.85 -2.87
N TRP A 16 28.54 6.67 -2.12
CA TRP A 16 29.62 7.62 -1.95
C TRP A 16 30.76 7.28 -2.90
N HIS A 17 31.29 8.29 -3.61
CA HIS A 17 32.45 8.17 -4.51
C HIS A 17 33.77 8.50 -3.81
N VAL A 18 33.69 8.92 -2.56
CA VAL A 18 34.83 9.32 -1.71
C VAL A 18 34.74 8.62 -0.35
N THR A 19 35.85 8.55 0.35
CA THR A 19 35.90 8.02 1.71
C THR A 19 35.83 9.17 2.72
N SER A 20 35.10 9.02 3.80
CA SER A 20 35.07 10.01 4.89
C SER A 20 36.47 10.24 5.46
N GLY A 21 36.87 11.51 5.58
CA GLY A 21 38.23 11.93 5.95
C GLY A 21 39.20 12.09 4.77
N SER A 22 38.81 11.79 3.53
CA SER A 22 39.66 12.00 2.34
C SER A 22 39.64 13.46 1.89
N ARG A 23 40.74 13.88 1.24
CA ARG A 23 40.86 15.19 0.61
C ARG A 23 40.15 15.18 -0.74
N VAL A 24 39.34 16.21 -1.01
CA VAL A 24 38.60 16.41 -2.26
C VAL A 24 38.94 17.76 -2.88
N THR A 25 38.78 17.86 -4.19
CA THR A 25 38.92 19.13 -4.95
C THR A 25 37.55 19.77 -5.15
N ALA A 26 37.51 21.06 -5.45
CA ALA A 26 36.25 21.69 -5.84
C ALA A 26 35.69 20.98 -7.09
N ASP A 27 34.34 20.87 -7.15
CA ASP A 27 33.56 20.19 -8.19
C ASP A 27 33.76 18.66 -8.28
N GLN A 28 34.54 18.05 -7.39
CA GLN A 28 34.68 16.60 -7.32
C GLN A 28 33.36 15.98 -6.87
N VAL A 29 32.90 14.90 -7.55
CA VAL A 29 31.72 14.15 -7.19
C VAL A 29 31.93 13.46 -5.83
N LEU A 30 31.05 13.73 -4.87
CA LEU A 30 31.06 13.17 -3.52
C LEU A 30 30.15 11.97 -3.39
N ALA A 31 28.92 12.10 -3.87
CA ALA A 31 27.90 11.08 -3.77
C ALA A 31 26.95 11.13 -4.95
N THR A 32 26.38 9.98 -5.29
CA THR A 32 25.20 9.90 -6.18
C THR A 32 23.95 9.77 -5.31
N VAL A 33 22.97 10.60 -5.57
CA VAL A 33 21.67 10.62 -4.88
C VAL A 33 20.52 10.44 -5.87
N GLU A 34 19.47 9.79 -5.43
CA GLU A 34 18.28 9.48 -6.23
C GLU A 34 17.04 10.06 -5.58
N THR A 35 16.24 10.76 -6.35
CA THR A 35 14.87 11.17 -5.98
C THR A 35 13.86 10.30 -6.72
N THR A 36 12.57 10.50 -6.45
CA THR A 36 11.50 9.77 -7.15
C THR A 36 11.49 9.94 -8.67
N LYS A 37 12.24 10.94 -9.21
CA LYS A 37 12.18 11.32 -10.63
C LYS A 37 13.53 11.34 -11.34
N ALA A 38 14.63 11.42 -10.63
CA ALA A 38 15.96 11.57 -11.22
C ALA A 38 17.07 11.14 -10.25
N THR A 39 18.17 10.68 -10.86
CA THR A 39 19.46 10.44 -10.18
C THR A 39 20.41 11.56 -10.55
N PHE A 40 21.16 12.12 -9.59
CA PHE A 40 22.14 13.17 -9.83
C PHE A 40 23.31 13.07 -8.85
N ASP A 41 24.43 13.68 -9.24
CA ASP A 41 25.64 13.70 -8.44
C ASP A 41 25.72 14.98 -7.59
N VAL A 42 26.17 14.80 -6.35
CA VAL A 42 26.45 15.88 -5.41
C VAL A 42 27.96 16.16 -5.45
N ASN A 43 28.32 17.35 -5.85
CA ASN A 43 29.71 17.78 -6.01
C ASN A 43 30.19 18.58 -4.77
N ALA A 44 31.50 18.55 -4.53
CA ALA A 44 32.14 19.36 -3.52
C ALA A 44 32.07 20.85 -3.88
N PRO A 45 31.53 21.74 -3.05
CA PRO A 45 31.49 23.17 -3.33
C PRO A 45 32.85 23.85 -3.22
N GLN A 46 33.82 23.21 -2.54
CA GLN A 46 35.19 23.69 -2.35
C GLN A 46 36.16 22.53 -2.10
N ALA A 47 37.47 22.78 -2.24
CA ALA A 47 38.48 21.80 -1.85
C ALA A 47 38.60 21.71 -0.32
N GLY A 48 38.89 20.52 0.21
CA GLY A 48 39.05 20.28 1.64
C GLY A 48 39.00 18.82 1.98
N TYR A 49 38.85 18.50 3.27
CA TYR A 49 38.63 17.13 3.77
C TYR A 49 37.12 16.91 3.98
N VAL A 50 36.57 15.89 3.33
CA VAL A 50 35.13 15.57 3.41
C VAL A 50 34.87 14.60 4.55
N PHE A 51 33.84 14.88 5.35
CA PHE A 51 33.39 14.02 6.44
C PHE A 51 31.87 13.79 6.32
N PHE A 52 31.44 12.54 6.44
CA PHE A 52 30.05 12.13 6.45
C PHE A 52 29.86 10.89 7.33
N ASP A 53 28.64 10.74 7.86
CA ASP A 53 28.23 9.64 8.74
C ASP A 53 27.02 8.85 8.19
N HIS A 54 26.44 9.30 7.08
CA HIS A 54 25.31 8.62 6.44
C HIS A 54 25.80 7.44 5.57
N PRO A 55 25.43 6.19 5.89
CA PRO A 55 25.74 5.05 5.04
C PRO A 55 25.00 5.12 3.69
N PRO A 56 25.48 4.40 2.65
CA PRO A 56 24.74 4.23 1.39
C PRO A 56 23.33 3.67 1.65
N LYS A 57 22.37 4.03 0.80
CA LYS A 57 20.94 3.70 0.90
C LYS A 57 20.20 4.40 2.05
N THR A 58 20.77 5.43 2.64
CA THR A 58 20.10 6.27 3.63
C THR A 58 19.18 7.28 2.95
N MET A 59 17.95 7.36 3.40
CA MET A 59 17.00 8.40 3.01
C MET A 59 17.27 9.69 3.77
N VAL A 60 17.38 10.81 3.06
CA VAL A 60 17.66 12.13 3.64
C VAL A 60 16.66 13.16 3.12
N ALA A 61 16.29 14.11 3.94
CA ALA A 61 15.44 15.22 3.51
C ALA A 61 16.22 16.16 2.56
N VAL A 62 15.55 16.71 1.57
CA VAL A 62 16.11 17.78 0.75
C VAL A 62 16.42 18.98 1.63
N GLY A 63 17.60 19.58 1.48
CA GLY A 63 18.11 20.63 2.37
C GLY A 63 18.87 20.12 3.59
N ALA A 64 18.85 18.81 3.91
CA ALA A 64 19.64 18.26 5.00
C ALA A 64 21.15 18.31 4.69
N ILE A 65 21.95 18.46 5.74
CA ILE A 65 23.42 18.36 5.64
C ILE A 65 23.76 16.87 5.55
N ILE A 66 24.40 16.46 4.44
CA ILE A 66 24.81 15.08 4.21
C ILE A 66 26.32 14.87 4.40
N ALA A 67 27.09 15.95 4.27
CA ALA A 67 28.53 15.93 4.48
C ALA A 67 29.04 17.32 4.89
N TRP A 68 30.21 17.37 5.52
CA TRP A 68 30.96 18.57 5.87
C TRP A 68 32.28 18.57 5.10
N ILE A 69 32.74 19.75 4.72
CA ILE A 69 34.09 19.92 4.17
C ILE A 69 34.87 20.84 5.11
N SER A 70 36.05 20.38 5.57
CA SER A 70 36.93 21.09 6.49
C SER A 70 38.30 21.33 5.85
N ASP A 71 38.95 22.41 6.22
CA ASP A 71 40.36 22.70 5.83
C ASP A 71 41.38 21.81 6.57
N HIS A 72 40.93 21.11 7.62
CA HIS A 72 41.77 20.26 8.46
C HIS A 72 41.37 18.77 8.33
N ALA A 73 42.38 17.89 8.47
CA ALA A 73 42.19 16.43 8.37
C ALA A 73 41.46 15.81 9.58
N GLU A 74 41.10 16.60 10.56
CA GLU A 74 40.31 16.17 11.70
C GLU A 74 38.82 16.42 11.41
N PRO A 75 37.92 15.46 11.76
CA PRO A 75 36.50 15.67 11.62
C PRO A 75 36.08 16.93 12.41
N PRO A 76 35.31 17.84 11.80
CA PRO A 76 34.76 18.96 12.54
C PRO A 76 34.01 18.38 13.72
N ARG A 77 34.34 18.85 14.93
CA ARG A 77 33.62 18.45 16.14
C ARG A 77 32.14 18.71 15.87
N PRO A 78 31.27 17.67 15.91
CA PRO A 78 29.85 17.95 15.72
C PRO A 78 29.48 19.05 16.72
N PRO A 79 28.78 20.10 16.29
CA PRO A 79 28.34 21.12 17.21
C PRO A 79 27.66 20.41 18.36
N ALA A 80 28.09 20.70 19.58
CA ALA A 80 27.45 20.16 20.78
C ALA A 80 25.94 20.41 20.62
N PRO A 81 25.05 19.54 21.14
CA PRO A 81 23.61 19.77 21.02
C PRO A 81 23.26 21.09 21.73
N GLY A 82 23.37 22.20 21.07
CA GLY A 82 23.24 23.55 21.58
C GLY A 82 23.70 24.65 20.64
N ASP A 83 24.51 24.37 19.62
CA ASP A 83 25.11 25.39 18.77
C ASP A 83 24.53 25.38 17.32
N ARG A 84 23.23 25.16 17.22
CA ARG A 84 22.47 25.43 16.00
C ARG A 84 21.89 26.84 16.11
N THR A 85 22.61 27.82 15.61
CA THR A 85 22.05 29.11 15.25
C THR A 85 21.26 28.98 13.93
N ASP A 86 20.21 28.19 13.96
CA ASP A 86 19.04 28.46 13.15
C ASP A 86 18.24 29.50 13.92
N HIS A 87 17.98 30.66 13.34
CA HIS A 87 17.06 31.68 13.85
C HIS A 87 15.62 31.16 13.87
N LEU A 88 15.39 30.11 14.65
CA LEU A 88 14.11 29.89 15.32
C LEU A 88 14.23 30.62 16.65
N PRO A 89 13.25 31.45 17.05
CA PRO A 89 13.29 32.12 18.34
C PRO A 89 13.47 31.03 19.40
N ALA A 90 14.48 31.18 20.26
CA ALA A 90 14.78 30.31 21.37
C ALA A 90 13.47 29.99 22.10
N ILE A 91 13.05 28.73 22.05
CA ILE A 91 11.97 28.24 22.90
C ILE A 91 12.53 28.33 24.31
N GLY A 92 12.13 29.38 25.03
CA GLY A 92 12.67 29.73 26.34
C GLY A 92 12.64 28.52 27.26
N GLU A 93 13.81 28.20 27.85
CA GLU A 93 13.91 27.25 28.94
C GLU A 93 12.88 27.58 29.99
N GLY A 94 11.88 26.69 30.20
CA GLY A 94 10.78 26.88 31.14
C GLY A 94 9.39 27.02 30.53
N ARG A 95 9.25 27.13 29.19
CA ARG A 95 7.94 27.27 28.54
C ARG A 95 7.04 26.04 28.69
N PHE A 96 7.64 24.85 28.69
CA PHE A 96 6.91 23.59 28.82
C PHE A 96 7.34 22.85 30.07
N THR A 97 6.39 22.34 30.86
CA THR A 97 6.73 21.46 31.97
C THR A 97 7.21 20.09 31.44
N ARG A 98 8.03 19.36 32.21
CA ARG A 98 8.50 18.01 31.82
C ARG A 98 7.34 17.06 31.48
N LYS A 99 6.22 17.16 32.22
CA LYS A 99 5.02 16.37 31.97
C LYS A 99 4.33 16.78 30.67
N ALA A 100 4.28 18.06 30.35
CA ALA A 100 3.75 18.58 29.08
C ALA A 100 4.59 18.08 27.89
N LEU A 101 5.92 18.16 27.96
CA LEU A 101 6.81 17.69 26.90
C LEU A 101 6.63 16.19 26.63
N ARG A 102 6.46 15.39 27.69
CA ARG A 102 6.22 13.95 27.55
C ARG A 102 4.89 13.67 26.84
N LEU A 103 3.79 14.30 27.25
CA LEU A 103 2.49 14.16 26.60
C LEU A 103 2.51 14.65 25.15
N MET A 104 3.22 15.74 24.87
CA MET A 104 3.39 16.23 23.49
C MET A 104 4.10 15.20 22.61
N GLN A 105 5.16 14.57 23.13
CA GLN A 105 5.92 13.53 22.43
C GLN A 105 5.08 12.27 22.20
N GLU A 106 4.32 11.82 23.21
CA GLU A 106 3.42 10.67 23.14
C GLU A 106 2.31 10.85 22.09
N HIS A 107 1.83 12.12 21.89
CA HIS A 107 0.72 12.43 20.99
C HIS A 107 1.13 13.21 19.71
N GLY A 108 2.43 13.33 19.40
CA GLY A 108 2.92 13.97 18.19
C GLY A 108 2.60 15.47 18.09
N LEU A 109 2.45 16.18 19.22
CA LEU A 109 2.19 17.61 19.27
C LEU A 109 3.49 18.41 19.15
N ARG A 110 3.44 19.54 18.43
CA ARG A 110 4.58 20.43 18.22
C ARG A 110 4.46 21.68 19.06
N PRO A 111 5.57 22.36 19.45
CA PRO A 111 5.54 23.63 20.16
C PRO A 111 4.73 24.74 19.46
N ALA A 112 4.61 24.68 18.13
CA ALA A 112 3.79 25.58 17.33
C ALA A 112 2.27 25.41 17.53
N ASP A 113 1.84 24.28 18.07
CA ASP A 113 0.43 24.01 18.37
C ASP A 113 -0.06 24.74 19.63
N PHE A 114 0.82 25.52 20.31
CA PHE A 114 0.54 26.25 21.55
C PHE A 114 0.84 27.75 21.44
N PRO A 115 0.10 28.62 22.11
CA PRO A 115 0.31 30.10 22.11
C PRO A 115 1.73 30.48 22.56
N VAL A 116 2.39 31.38 21.86
CA VAL A 116 3.81 31.74 22.04
C VAL A 116 4.13 32.31 23.42
N ALA A 117 3.17 32.93 24.08
CA ALA A 117 3.38 33.77 25.28
C ALA A 117 3.07 33.11 26.64
N ALA A 118 2.68 31.83 26.69
CA ALA A 118 2.26 31.14 27.90
C ALA A 118 3.19 30.01 28.30
N ARG A 119 3.35 29.82 29.62
CA ARG A 119 3.93 28.59 30.18
C ARG A 119 2.92 27.44 29.99
N ILE A 120 3.31 26.40 29.32
CA ILE A 120 2.46 25.26 28.95
C ILE A 120 2.63 24.12 29.97
N GLU A 121 1.53 23.76 30.59
CA GLU A 121 1.47 22.65 31.56
C GLU A 121 0.78 21.41 30.90
N ALA A 122 0.84 20.26 31.61
CA ALA A 122 0.19 19.04 31.12
C ALA A 122 -1.32 19.24 30.84
N ALA A 123 -2.00 20.03 31.66
CA ALA A 123 -3.42 20.36 31.50
C ALA A 123 -3.71 21.10 30.17
N ASP A 124 -2.78 21.93 29.72
CA ASP A 124 -2.92 22.67 28.44
C ASP A 124 -2.75 21.70 27.25
N VAL A 125 -1.83 20.75 27.35
CA VAL A 125 -1.66 19.68 26.36
C VAL A 125 -2.92 18.82 26.29
N GLU A 126 -3.45 18.40 27.43
CA GLU A 126 -4.71 17.63 27.51
C GLU A 126 -5.91 18.42 26.96
N ARG A 127 -5.93 19.76 27.16
CA ARG A 127 -6.95 20.63 26.58
C ARG A 127 -6.85 20.64 25.05
N VAL A 128 -5.67 20.85 24.48
CA VAL A 128 -5.44 20.84 23.03
C VAL A 128 -5.79 19.46 22.43
N LEU A 129 -5.49 18.37 23.13
CA LEU A 129 -5.90 17.04 22.71
C LEU A 129 -7.44 16.90 22.70
N ARG A 130 -8.12 17.35 23.76
CA ARG A 130 -9.59 17.35 23.80
C ARG A 130 -10.20 18.27 22.73
N GLU A 131 -9.61 19.42 22.46
CA GLU A 131 -10.04 20.33 21.39
C GLU A 131 -9.81 19.72 20.00
N ARG A 132 -8.69 19.02 19.78
CA ARG A 132 -8.47 18.21 18.55
C ARG A 132 -9.49 17.09 18.43
N GLU A 133 -9.73 16.33 19.49
CA GLU A 133 -10.77 15.30 19.51
C GLU A 133 -12.18 15.88 19.28
N SER A 134 -12.47 17.06 19.83
CA SER A 134 -13.76 17.74 19.63
C SER A 134 -13.88 18.38 18.26
N SER A 135 -12.78 18.87 17.66
CA SER A 135 -12.77 19.43 16.30
C SER A 135 -12.80 18.34 15.24
N THR A 136 -12.32 17.13 15.57
CA THR A 136 -12.45 15.94 14.71
C THR A 136 -13.84 15.31 14.83
N ARG A 137 -14.63 15.65 15.87
CA ARG A 137 -16.06 15.32 15.92
C ARG A 137 -16.80 16.21 14.92
N VAL A 138 -17.02 15.64 13.73
CA VAL A 138 -17.94 16.21 12.76
C VAL A 138 -19.26 16.46 13.50
N ARG A 139 -19.61 17.74 13.73
CA ARG A 139 -20.91 18.11 14.30
C ARG A 139 -21.93 17.71 13.23
N ALA A 140 -22.67 16.65 13.49
CA ALA A 140 -23.72 16.23 12.57
C ALA A 140 -24.63 17.41 12.25
N PRO A 141 -25.00 17.63 10.96
CA PRO A 141 -26.04 18.58 10.62
C PRO A 141 -27.28 18.33 11.47
N GLY A 142 -28.06 19.38 11.79
CA GLY A 142 -29.20 19.28 12.70
C GLY A 142 -30.33 18.34 12.23
N ASP A 143 -30.29 17.95 10.96
CA ASP A 143 -31.19 17.00 10.29
C ASP A 143 -30.59 15.62 10.07
N ALA A 144 -29.38 15.33 10.61
CA ALA A 144 -28.71 14.07 10.49
C ALA A 144 -28.98 13.17 11.70
N GLU A 145 -29.33 11.91 11.44
CA GLU A 145 -29.51 10.86 12.44
C GLU A 145 -28.27 9.95 12.49
N ARG A 146 -27.84 9.61 13.69
CA ARG A 146 -26.74 8.66 13.89
C ARG A 146 -27.23 7.23 13.64
N LEU A 147 -26.60 6.57 12.66
CA LEU A 147 -26.82 5.15 12.42
C LEU A 147 -25.86 4.31 13.27
N GLU A 148 -26.41 3.42 14.09
CA GLU A 148 -25.61 2.46 14.85
C GLU A 148 -25.09 1.36 13.92
N GLN A 149 -23.77 1.17 13.92
CA GLN A 149 -23.14 0.12 13.14
C GLN A 149 -22.98 -1.17 13.96
N SER A 150 -23.15 -2.33 13.31
CA SER A 150 -22.88 -3.61 13.98
C SER A 150 -21.39 -3.76 14.31
N SER A 151 -21.07 -4.54 15.34
CA SER A 151 -19.68 -4.85 15.72
C SER A 151 -18.87 -5.44 14.56
N ALA A 152 -19.52 -6.27 13.73
CA ALA A 152 -18.89 -6.84 12.52
C ALA A 152 -18.54 -5.75 11.50
N LYS A 153 -19.44 -4.76 11.30
CA LYS A 153 -19.18 -3.64 10.39
C LYS A 153 -18.09 -2.71 10.91
N MET A 154 -18.06 -2.46 12.21
CA MET A 154 -16.99 -1.68 12.84
C MET A 154 -15.61 -2.35 12.68
N LEU A 155 -15.55 -3.68 12.81
CA LEU A 155 -14.31 -4.43 12.58
C LEU A 155 -13.88 -4.39 11.11
N GLU A 156 -14.81 -4.50 10.18
CA GLU A 156 -14.57 -4.33 8.75
C GLU A 156 -13.99 -2.94 8.44
N ILE A 157 -14.63 -1.87 8.95
CA ILE A 157 -14.18 -0.48 8.79
C ILE A 157 -12.73 -0.33 9.30
N ALA A 158 -12.43 -0.82 10.51
CA ALA A 158 -11.10 -0.71 11.09
C ALA A 158 -10.03 -1.41 10.24
N ARG A 159 -10.33 -2.60 9.70
CA ARG A 159 -9.42 -3.34 8.81
C ARG A 159 -9.17 -2.60 7.50
N LEU A 160 -10.22 -2.12 6.84
CA LEU A 160 -10.10 -1.41 5.58
C LEU A 160 -9.39 -0.07 5.75
N ALA A 161 -9.70 0.69 6.81
CA ALA A 161 -9.02 1.94 7.13
C ALA A 161 -7.51 1.72 7.31
N ALA A 162 -7.10 0.72 8.08
CA ALA A 162 -5.69 0.39 8.30
C ALA A 162 -4.94 0.05 7.00
N VAL A 163 -5.60 -0.60 6.04
CA VAL A 163 -5.02 -0.86 4.71
C VAL A 163 -4.83 0.45 3.94
N TYR A 164 -5.87 1.29 3.89
CA TYR A 164 -5.88 2.51 3.09
C TYR A 164 -5.03 3.65 3.67
N GLU A 165 -4.73 3.63 4.96
CA GLU A 165 -3.78 4.55 5.57
C GLU A 165 -2.33 4.30 5.13
N GLN A 166 -2.00 3.11 4.69
CA GLN A 166 -0.65 2.69 4.36
C GLN A 166 -0.46 2.36 2.88
N ALA A 167 -1.45 1.76 2.21
CA ALA A 167 -1.35 1.36 0.81
C ALA A 167 -1.37 2.57 -0.13
N ILE A 168 -0.76 2.41 -1.31
CA ILE A 168 -0.88 3.32 -2.45
C ILE A 168 -1.68 2.60 -3.54
N PRO A 169 -3.02 2.55 -3.42
CA PRO A 169 -3.85 1.78 -4.34
C PRO A 169 -3.86 2.44 -5.73
N SER A 170 -3.62 1.62 -6.75
CA SER A 170 -3.73 1.99 -8.15
C SER A 170 -4.61 0.98 -8.87
N VAL A 171 -5.19 1.37 -9.99
CA VAL A 171 -6.18 0.58 -10.71
C VAL A 171 -5.80 0.45 -12.18
N VAL A 172 -5.92 -0.76 -12.71
CA VAL A 172 -5.88 -1.05 -14.15
C VAL A 172 -7.09 -1.89 -14.52
N SER A 173 -7.56 -1.76 -15.75
CA SER A 173 -8.64 -2.57 -16.25
C SER A 173 -8.40 -3.07 -17.67
N MET A 174 -9.04 -4.19 -18.04
CA MET A 174 -8.88 -4.81 -19.34
C MET A 174 -10.19 -5.43 -19.80
N ALA A 175 -10.50 -5.26 -21.09
CA ALA A 175 -11.67 -5.87 -21.72
C ALA A 175 -11.41 -7.36 -22.01
N LEU A 176 -12.40 -8.20 -21.72
CA LEU A 176 -12.46 -9.63 -21.97
C LEU A 176 -13.61 -9.95 -22.93
N SER A 177 -13.36 -10.71 -23.99
CA SER A 177 -14.40 -11.09 -24.97
C SER A 177 -15.36 -12.12 -24.37
N THR A 178 -16.65 -11.76 -24.25
CA THR A 178 -17.67 -12.66 -23.69
C THR A 178 -17.91 -13.87 -24.58
N ALA A 179 -17.83 -13.72 -25.91
CA ALA A 179 -18.05 -14.82 -26.85
C ALA A 179 -16.96 -15.90 -26.75
N ARG A 180 -15.70 -15.51 -26.53
CA ARG A 180 -14.59 -16.49 -26.36
C ARG A 180 -14.69 -17.18 -25.02
N LEU A 181 -14.95 -16.41 -23.95
CA LEU A 181 -15.14 -16.94 -22.60
C LEU A 181 -16.29 -17.96 -22.55
N GLN A 182 -17.45 -17.64 -23.14
CA GLN A 182 -18.62 -18.52 -23.13
C GLN A 182 -18.32 -19.89 -23.75
N ARG A 183 -17.55 -19.95 -24.84
CA ARG A 183 -17.13 -21.23 -25.45
C ARG A 183 -16.32 -22.10 -24.46
N ARG A 184 -15.41 -21.47 -23.71
CA ARG A 184 -14.63 -22.16 -22.69
C ARG A 184 -15.51 -22.69 -21.54
N LEU A 185 -16.40 -21.83 -21.03
CA LEU A 185 -17.33 -22.20 -19.96
C LEU A 185 -18.26 -23.35 -20.36
N GLN A 186 -18.77 -23.35 -21.60
CA GLN A 186 -19.61 -24.43 -22.12
C GLN A 186 -18.83 -25.76 -22.20
N ALA A 187 -17.59 -25.75 -22.65
CA ALA A 187 -16.73 -26.93 -22.69
C ALA A 187 -16.47 -27.53 -21.30
N LEU A 188 -16.32 -26.69 -20.28
CA LEU A 188 -16.12 -27.10 -18.89
C LEU A 188 -17.40 -27.55 -18.20
N ALA A 189 -18.53 -26.92 -18.50
CA ALA A 189 -19.83 -27.25 -17.90
C ALA A 189 -20.24 -28.70 -18.11
N GLY A 190 -19.84 -29.32 -19.22
CA GLY A 190 -20.04 -30.75 -19.50
C GLY A 190 -19.33 -31.68 -18.53
N GLN A 191 -18.30 -31.22 -17.80
CA GLN A 191 -17.49 -32.02 -16.90
C GLN A 191 -17.82 -31.78 -15.41
N VAL A 192 -18.17 -30.54 -15.05
CA VAL A 192 -18.35 -30.13 -13.64
C VAL A 192 -19.74 -29.58 -13.32
N GLY A 193 -20.62 -29.49 -14.29
CA GLY A 193 -21.88 -28.78 -14.17
C GLY A 193 -21.72 -27.27 -14.30
N PRO A 194 -22.69 -26.45 -13.84
CA PRO A 194 -22.65 -25.01 -13.99
C PRO A 194 -21.33 -24.42 -13.45
N ILE A 195 -20.65 -23.63 -14.26
CA ILE A 195 -19.39 -22.95 -13.97
C ILE A 195 -19.49 -21.52 -14.51
N SER A 196 -18.89 -20.56 -13.81
CA SER A 196 -18.87 -19.15 -14.19
C SER A 196 -17.43 -18.65 -14.41
N LEU A 197 -17.31 -17.40 -14.80
CA LEU A 197 -16.01 -16.75 -14.93
C LEU A 197 -15.26 -16.72 -13.59
N LEU A 198 -15.96 -16.67 -12.45
CA LEU A 198 -15.33 -16.64 -11.13
C LEU A 198 -14.37 -17.80 -10.90
N GLU A 199 -14.81 -19.05 -11.12
CA GLU A 199 -14.01 -20.24 -10.88
C GLU A 199 -12.80 -20.32 -11.82
N VAL A 200 -13.02 -19.98 -13.10
CA VAL A 200 -11.97 -20.00 -14.12
C VAL A 200 -10.94 -18.89 -13.85
N ALA A 201 -11.39 -17.70 -13.46
CA ALA A 201 -10.51 -16.59 -13.10
C ALA A 201 -9.69 -16.90 -11.83
N ILE A 202 -10.28 -17.55 -10.84
CA ILE A 202 -9.56 -18.01 -9.63
C ILE A 202 -8.44 -18.99 -10.02
N HIS A 203 -8.75 -19.97 -10.86
CA HIS A 203 -7.76 -20.96 -11.30
C HIS A 203 -6.63 -20.32 -12.10
N ASP A 204 -6.95 -19.54 -13.14
CA ASP A 204 -5.97 -18.97 -14.05
C ASP A 204 -5.12 -17.89 -13.38
N ALA A 205 -5.73 -17.04 -12.53
CA ALA A 205 -4.99 -16.07 -11.72
C ALA A 205 -4.01 -16.77 -10.77
N ALA A 206 -4.45 -17.85 -10.09
CA ALA A 206 -3.58 -18.59 -9.17
C ALA A 206 -2.35 -19.16 -9.87
N ARG A 207 -2.50 -19.67 -11.11
CA ARG A 207 -1.39 -20.16 -11.92
C ARG A 207 -0.42 -19.06 -12.33
N LEU A 208 -0.94 -17.87 -12.67
CA LEU A 208 -0.13 -16.73 -13.06
C LEU A 208 0.63 -16.11 -11.88
N LEU A 209 0.05 -16.10 -10.68
CA LEU A 209 0.67 -15.49 -9.51
C LEU A 209 2.04 -16.07 -9.14
N GLY A 210 2.37 -17.27 -9.63
CA GLY A 210 3.71 -17.85 -9.53
C GLY A 210 4.78 -17.03 -10.26
N ASP A 211 4.42 -16.45 -11.42
CA ASP A 211 5.29 -15.62 -12.26
C ASP A 211 5.22 -14.12 -11.89
N PHE A 212 4.24 -13.75 -11.06
CA PHE A 212 3.98 -12.39 -10.58
C PHE A 212 4.00 -12.32 -9.03
N PRO A 213 5.15 -12.60 -8.39
CA PRO A 213 5.25 -12.65 -6.92
C PRO A 213 4.98 -11.31 -6.23
N ASP A 214 5.11 -10.21 -6.93
CA ASP A 214 4.78 -8.85 -6.51
C ASP A 214 3.25 -8.63 -6.37
N LEU A 215 2.44 -9.39 -7.10
CA LEU A 215 0.99 -9.44 -6.97
C LEU A 215 0.49 -10.49 -5.97
N ASN A 216 1.39 -11.32 -5.42
CA ASN A 216 1.10 -12.32 -4.38
C ASN A 216 1.90 -12.01 -3.11
N GLY A 217 1.73 -10.83 -2.57
CA GLY A 217 2.50 -10.33 -1.44
C GLY A 217 1.79 -9.26 -0.61
N PHE A 218 2.54 -8.61 0.24
CA PHE A 218 2.09 -7.47 1.05
C PHE A 218 3.26 -6.60 1.48
N PHE A 219 2.98 -5.36 1.89
CA PHE A 219 3.98 -4.44 2.43
C PHE A 219 3.74 -4.26 3.93
N ALA A 220 4.77 -4.50 4.73
CA ALA A 220 4.73 -4.30 6.18
C ALA A 220 6.12 -3.93 6.71
N ASP A 221 6.17 -3.10 7.74
CA ASP A 221 7.41 -2.69 8.45
C ASP A 221 8.51 -2.16 7.50
N GLY A 222 8.11 -1.40 6.47
CA GLY A 222 9.04 -0.83 5.49
C GLY A 222 9.58 -1.82 4.46
N HIS A 223 9.05 -3.05 4.41
CA HIS A 223 9.52 -4.12 3.53
C HIS A 223 8.40 -4.71 2.69
N ALA A 224 8.74 -5.10 1.46
CA ALA A 224 7.88 -5.93 0.61
C ALA A 224 8.07 -7.41 0.96
N TRP A 225 6.97 -8.11 1.18
CA TRP A 225 6.91 -9.53 1.48
C TRP A 225 6.16 -10.26 0.37
N ARG A 226 6.61 -11.46 -0.01
CA ARG A 226 5.89 -12.34 -0.92
C ARG A 226 5.44 -13.61 -0.21
N TYR A 227 4.29 -14.10 -0.58
CA TYR A 227 3.83 -15.42 -0.16
C TYR A 227 4.51 -16.50 -0.98
N ARG A 228 4.82 -17.63 -0.34
CA ARG A 228 5.39 -18.82 -1.03
C ARG A 228 4.32 -19.70 -1.64
N THR A 229 3.10 -19.60 -1.16
CA THR A 229 1.92 -20.32 -1.63
C THR A 229 0.91 -19.36 -2.19
N VAL A 230 0.02 -19.82 -3.05
CA VAL A 230 -1.10 -19.05 -3.58
C VAL A 230 -2.39 -19.60 -2.98
N ALA A 231 -3.13 -18.76 -2.27
CA ALA A 231 -4.44 -19.07 -1.71
C ALA A 231 -5.39 -17.95 -2.12
N VAL A 232 -6.35 -18.27 -3.00
CA VAL A 232 -7.25 -17.26 -3.57
C VAL A 232 -8.58 -17.23 -2.84
N GLY A 233 -8.90 -16.06 -2.27
CA GLY A 233 -10.21 -15.77 -1.71
C GLY A 233 -11.20 -15.32 -2.78
N PHE A 234 -12.48 -15.53 -2.55
CA PHE A 234 -13.54 -14.95 -3.37
C PHE A 234 -14.60 -14.30 -2.49
N ALA A 235 -15.04 -13.09 -2.91
CA ALA A 235 -16.04 -12.34 -2.17
C ALA A 235 -17.43 -12.92 -2.41
N ILE A 236 -18.17 -13.23 -1.32
CA ILE A 236 -19.53 -13.74 -1.39
C ILE A 236 -20.45 -12.97 -0.44
N ASN A 237 -21.60 -12.51 -0.97
CA ASN A 237 -22.66 -11.88 -0.19
C ASN A 237 -24.02 -12.25 -0.80
N LEU A 238 -24.73 -13.16 -0.16
CA LEU A 238 -26.08 -13.61 -0.58
C LEU A 238 -27.14 -13.10 0.40
N GLY A 239 -27.15 -11.76 0.63
CA GLY A 239 -28.15 -11.11 1.50
C GLY A 239 -27.88 -11.27 3.01
N ARG A 240 -26.66 -11.67 3.39
CA ARG A 240 -26.22 -11.77 4.79
C ARG A 240 -25.03 -10.82 5.01
N SER A 241 -23.95 -11.27 5.63
CA SER A 241 -22.71 -10.52 5.74
C SER A 241 -21.73 -10.91 4.65
N LEU A 242 -20.97 -9.94 4.12
CA LEU A 242 -19.85 -10.20 3.22
C LEU A 242 -18.84 -11.14 3.89
N ARG A 243 -18.45 -12.20 3.19
CA ARG A 243 -17.38 -13.11 3.56
C ARG A 243 -16.44 -13.30 2.37
N VAL A 244 -15.19 -13.68 2.68
CA VAL A 244 -14.19 -14.02 1.67
C VAL A 244 -13.66 -15.42 1.98
N PRO A 245 -14.38 -16.49 1.59
CA PRO A 245 -13.87 -17.85 1.68
C PRO A 245 -12.64 -18.01 0.79
N ILE A 246 -11.73 -18.92 1.18
CA ILE A 246 -10.41 -19.06 0.59
C ILE A 246 -10.22 -20.47 0.07
N VAL A 247 -9.94 -20.58 -1.21
CA VAL A 247 -9.45 -21.81 -1.83
C VAL A 247 -7.97 -21.93 -1.50
N GLN A 248 -7.63 -22.83 -0.61
CA GLN A 248 -6.26 -23.05 -0.15
C GLN A 248 -5.41 -23.72 -1.24
N ARG A 249 -4.12 -23.33 -1.34
CA ARG A 249 -3.15 -23.91 -2.30
C ARG A 249 -3.67 -23.92 -3.75
N THR A 250 -4.35 -22.85 -4.13
CA THR A 250 -5.12 -22.78 -5.39
C THR A 250 -4.26 -23.08 -6.63
N ALA A 251 -2.99 -22.67 -6.62
CA ALA A 251 -2.08 -22.91 -7.75
C ALA A 251 -1.75 -24.40 -7.98
N GLU A 252 -2.02 -25.26 -7.01
CA GLU A 252 -1.77 -26.72 -7.12
C GLU A 252 -3.00 -27.49 -7.62
N LEU A 253 -4.16 -26.84 -7.60
CA LEU A 253 -5.44 -27.45 -7.98
C LEU A 253 -5.67 -27.39 -9.50
N SER A 254 -6.35 -28.38 -10.03
CA SER A 254 -6.92 -28.33 -11.37
C SER A 254 -8.15 -27.41 -11.41
N GLU A 255 -8.53 -26.96 -12.59
CA GLU A 255 -9.70 -26.12 -12.81
C GLU A 255 -11.00 -26.76 -12.26
N ILE A 256 -11.12 -28.08 -12.39
CA ILE A 256 -12.25 -28.86 -11.84
C ILE A 256 -12.24 -28.86 -10.31
N GLU A 257 -11.07 -29.00 -9.69
CA GLU A 257 -10.96 -28.97 -8.23
C GLU A 257 -11.25 -27.58 -7.67
N VAL A 258 -10.79 -26.51 -8.34
CA VAL A 258 -11.13 -25.14 -7.98
C VAL A 258 -12.65 -24.93 -8.05
N ALA A 259 -13.32 -25.34 -9.13
CA ALA A 259 -14.77 -25.21 -9.27
C ALA A 259 -15.53 -25.96 -8.16
N ARG A 260 -15.06 -27.14 -7.77
CA ARG A 260 -15.64 -27.90 -6.67
C ARG A 260 -15.43 -27.20 -5.31
N ALA A 261 -14.22 -26.69 -5.06
CA ALA A 261 -13.91 -25.98 -3.83
C ALA A 261 -14.74 -24.70 -3.67
N VAL A 262 -14.86 -23.90 -4.72
CA VAL A 262 -15.71 -22.69 -4.72
C VAL A 262 -17.17 -23.04 -4.42
N ARG A 263 -17.68 -24.10 -5.04
CA ARG A 263 -19.05 -24.57 -4.79
C ARG A 263 -19.25 -25.06 -3.36
N ASP A 264 -18.34 -25.87 -2.82
CA ASP A 264 -18.41 -26.35 -1.43
C ASP A 264 -18.40 -25.20 -0.44
N LEU A 265 -17.45 -24.28 -0.58
CA LEU A 265 -17.34 -23.10 0.27
C LEU A 265 -18.60 -22.21 0.18
N SER A 266 -19.18 -22.06 -1.00
CA SER A 266 -20.42 -21.31 -1.21
C SER A 266 -21.62 -22.00 -0.51
N LEU A 267 -21.73 -23.32 -0.57
CA LEU A 267 -22.76 -24.08 0.15
C LEU A 267 -22.58 -23.98 1.67
N ARG A 268 -21.35 -24.05 2.16
CA ARG A 268 -21.03 -23.88 3.58
C ARG A 268 -21.34 -22.46 4.05
N TYR A 269 -21.08 -21.44 3.22
CA TYR A 269 -21.51 -20.06 3.50
C TYR A 269 -23.05 -19.98 3.67
N MET A 270 -23.81 -20.55 2.74
CA MET A 270 -25.28 -20.55 2.80
C MET A 270 -25.82 -21.24 4.05
N ARG A 271 -25.16 -22.29 4.53
CA ARG A 271 -25.52 -23.04 5.75
C ARG A 271 -24.98 -22.41 7.04
N SER A 272 -24.19 -21.32 6.95
CA SER A 272 -23.48 -20.71 8.08
C SER A 272 -22.46 -21.66 8.73
N GLU A 273 -21.83 -22.52 7.95
CA GLU A 273 -20.88 -23.57 8.36
C GLU A 273 -19.42 -23.19 8.06
N LEU A 274 -19.16 -21.97 7.58
CA LEU A 274 -17.78 -21.51 7.36
C LEU A 274 -17.02 -21.42 8.69
N THR A 275 -15.85 -22.04 8.73
CA THR A 275 -14.94 -21.98 9.87
C THR A 275 -13.96 -20.80 9.73
N VAL A 276 -13.22 -20.48 10.80
CA VAL A 276 -12.14 -19.47 10.74
C VAL A 276 -11.08 -19.84 9.71
N ALA A 277 -10.76 -21.13 9.60
CA ALA A 277 -9.77 -21.62 8.62
C ALA A 277 -10.21 -21.37 7.16
N ASP A 278 -11.52 -21.37 6.90
CA ASP A 278 -12.04 -21.12 5.55
C ASP A 278 -11.96 -19.67 5.11
N VAL A 279 -11.74 -18.73 6.03
CA VAL A 279 -11.72 -17.28 5.77
C VAL A 279 -10.40 -16.61 6.15
N THR A 280 -9.34 -17.39 6.43
CA THR A 280 -8.02 -16.87 6.82
C THR A 280 -6.92 -17.40 5.91
N GLY A 281 -5.86 -16.60 5.72
CA GLY A 281 -4.67 -16.98 4.96
C GLY A 281 -4.77 -16.76 3.45
N GLY A 282 -5.77 -16.01 2.97
CA GLY A 282 -5.86 -15.62 1.56
C GLY A 282 -4.74 -14.67 1.15
N THR A 283 -4.12 -14.93 0.01
CA THR A 283 -2.99 -14.14 -0.51
C THR A 283 -3.38 -13.23 -1.68
N PHE A 284 -4.49 -13.53 -2.32
CA PHE A 284 -5.11 -12.79 -3.42
C PHE A 284 -6.62 -12.93 -3.32
N THR A 285 -7.39 -12.01 -3.87
CA THR A 285 -8.86 -12.10 -3.86
C THR A 285 -9.44 -11.82 -5.23
N VAL A 286 -10.52 -12.54 -5.56
CA VAL A 286 -11.38 -12.27 -6.72
C VAL A 286 -12.77 -11.87 -6.21
N THR A 287 -13.32 -10.79 -6.74
CA THR A 287 -14.67 -10.32 -6.42
C THR A 287 -15.49 -10.19 -7.71
N ASP A 288 -16.67 -10.75 -7.72
CA ASP A 288 -17.54 -10.81 -8.90
C ASP A 288 -18.85 -10.06 -8.63
N LEU A 289 -19.07 -8.99 -9.38
CA LEU A 289 -20.31 -8.21 -9.40
C LEU A 289 -21.04 -8.30 -10.74
N SER A 290 -20.63 -9.22 -11.61
CA SER A 290 -21.24 -9.40 -12.93
C SER A 290 -22.71 -9.81 -12.83
N GLY A 291 -23.05 -10.65 -11.86
CA GLY A 291 -24.42 -11.08 -11.59
C GLY A 291 -25.38 -9.96 -11.16
N GLN A 292 -24.87 -8.82 -10.70
CA GLN A 292 -25.62 -7.62 -10.34
C GLN A 292 -25.73 -6.62 -11.51
N GLY A 293 -25.18 -6.94 -12.67
CA GLY A 293 -25.18 -6.05 -13.84
C GLY A 293 -24.21 -4.86 -13.71
N ILE A 294 -23.25 -4.91 -12.77
CA ILE A 294 -22.26 -3.85 -12.57
C ILE A 294 -21.18 -3.93 -13.67
N VAL A 295 -21.15 -2.93 -14.53
CA VAL A 295 -20.24 -2.88 -15.69
C VAL A 295 -18.86 -2.33 -15.39
N HIS A 296 -18.69 -1.66 -14.25
CA HIS A 296 -17.41 -1.16 -13.75
C HIS A 296 -17.49 -0.89 -12.25
N PHE A 297 -16.47 -1.29 -11.51
CA PHE A 297 -16.27 -0.91 -10.11
C PHE A 297 -14.78 -1.03 -9.76
N VAL A 298 -14.37 -0.40 -8.67
CA VAL A 298 -13.00 -0.50 -8.15
C VAL A 298 -13.02 -1.35 -6.88
N PRO A 299 -12.46 -2.57 -6.92
CA PRO A 299 -12.40 -3.41 -5.74
C PRO A 299 -11.45 -2.82 -4.68
N VAL A 300 -11.80 -3.00 -3.41
CA VAL A 300 -11.03 -2.52 -2.27
C VAL A 300 -9.98 -3.57 -1.88
N LEU A 301 -8.72 -3.17 -1.70
CA LEU A 301 -7.66 -4.06 -1.25
C LEU A 301 -7.98 -4.68 0.11
N ASN A 302 -7.71 -5.97 0.25
CA ASN A 302 -7.79 -6.66 1.53
C ASN A 302 -6.49 -6.51 2.33
N ASP A 303 -6.60 -6.67 3.65
CA ASP A 303 -5.43 -6.68 4.53
C ASP A 303 -4.42 -7.73 4.08
N ARG A 304 -3.13 -7.33 4.06
CA ARG A 304 -2.00 -8.15 3.63
C ARG A 304 -2.15 -8.79 2.24
N GLN A 305 -2.76 -8.06 1.32
CA GLN A 305 -2.80 -8.44 -0.09
C GLN A 305 -2.34 -7.28 -0.97
N SER A 306 -1.46 -7.58 -1.92
CA SER A 306 -0.94 -6.59 -2.87
C SER A 306 -1.89 -6.31 -4.02
N ALA A 307 -2.84 -7.19 -4.28
CA ALA A 307 -3.79 -7.02 -5.37
C ALA A 307 -5.13 -7.73 -5.13
N ILE A 308 -6.16 -7.25 -5.80
CA ILE A 308 -7.51 -7.83 -5.86
C ILE A 308 -8.06 -7.68 -7.28
N LEU A 309 -8.69 -8.74 -7.80
CA LEU A 309 -9.31 -8.77 -9.12
C LEU A 309 -10.83 -8.61 -9.00
N GLY A 310 -11.40 -7.69 -9.77
CA GLY A 310 -12.83 -7.49 -9.94
C GLY A 310 -13.32 -8.01 -11.28
N ILE A 311 -14.44 -8.70 -11.27
CA ILE A 311 -15.16 -9.18 -12.47
C ILE A 311 -16.42 -8.34 -12.63
N CYS A 312 -16.54 -7.65 -13.78
CA CYS A 312 -17.68 -6.82 -14.12
C CYS A 312 -18.67 -7.54 -15.03
N ALA A 313 -19.89 -7.05 -15.13
CA ALA A 313 -20.86 -7.50 -16.12
C ALA A 313 -20.45 -7.09 -17.54
N GLU A 314 -20.96 -7.81 -18.53
CA GLU A 314 -20.88 -7.36 -19.92
C GLU A 314 -21.56 -6.00 -20.08
N ARG A 315 -20.87 -5.07 -20.73
CA ARG A 315 -21.51 -3.81 -21.15
C ARG A 315 -22.56 -4.13 -22.24
N PRO A 316 -23.81 -3.71 -22.06
CA PRO A 316 -24.89 -4.08 -22.98
C PRO A 316 -24.54 -3.83 -24.45
N GLY A 317 -24.63 -4.89 -25.26
CA GLY A 317 -24.39 -4.84 -26.70
C GLY A 317 -22.93 -4.69 -27.14
N SER A 318 -21.96 -4.70 -26.23
CA SER A 318 -20.54 -4.54 -26.59
C SER A 318 -19.84 -5.87 -26.96
N GLY A 319 -20.31 -7.00 -26.42
CA GLY A 319 -19.63 -8.29 -26.52
C GLY A 319 -18.38 -8.39 -25.63
N TYR A 320 -18.21 -7.43 -24.72
CA TYR A 320 -17.07 -7.37 -23.78
C TYR A 320 -17.53 -7.10 -22.36
N GLN A 321 -16.88 -7.77 -21.42
CA GLN A 321 -16.93 -7.46 -19.99
C GLN A 321 -15.55 -7.00 -19.52
N GLU A 322 -15.48 -6.38 -18.37
CA GLU A 322 -14.25 -5.79 -17.85
C GLU A 322 -13.71 -6.61 -16.67
N LEU A 323 -12.41 -6.82 -16.69
CA LEU A 323 -11.63 -7.23 -15.51
C LEU A 323 -10.97 -5.97 -14.95
N VAL A 324 -11.15 -5.71 -13.66
CA VAL A 324 -10.57 -4.55 -12.97
C VAL A 324 -9.66 -5.06 -11.87
N MET A 325 -8.43 -4.58 -11.80
CA MET A 325 -7.51 -4.94 -10.73
C MET A 325 -7.06 -3.71 -9.97
N THR A 326 -7.27 -3.72 -8.64
CA THR A 326 -6.62 -2.79 -7.72
C THR A 326 -5.36 -3.44 -7.18
N PHE A 327 -4.26 -2.68 -7.15
CA PHE A 327 -2.98 -3.16 -6.63
C PHE A 327 -2.29 -2.09 -5.79
N ASP A 328 -1.39 -2.52 -4.90
CA ASP A 328 -0.58 -1.62 -4.07
C ASP A 328 0.70 -1.23 -4.81
N HIS A 329 0.80 0.05 -5.18
CA HIS A 329 1.93 0.59 -5.95
C HIS A 329 3.27 0.55 -5.19
N ARG A 330 3.27 0.18 -3.92
CA ARG A 330 4.51 -0.06 -3.15
C ARG A 330 5.18 -1.39 -3.49
N LEU A 331 4.45 -2.35 -4.09
CA LEU A 331 4.97 -3.67 -4.45
C LEU A 331 5.13 -3.87 -5.95
N THR A 332 4.27 -3.26 -6.76
CA THR A 332 4.23 -3.43 -8.21
C THR A 332 3.88 -2.12 -8.90
N ASP A 333 3.94 -2.09 -10.22
CA ASP A 333 3.60 -0.94 -11.04
C ASP A 333 2.50 -1.23 -12.07
N GLY A 334 2.02 -0.17 -12.75
CA GLY A 334 0.95 -0.28 -13.72
C GLY A 334 1.28 -1.16 -14.93
N MET A 335 2.56 -1.18 -15.38
CA MET A 335 2.99 -2.02 -16.50
C MET A 335 2.94 -3.50 -16.12
N ARG A 336 3.47 -3.83 -14.95
CA ARG A 336 3.46 -5.20 -14.42
C ARG A 336 2.04 -5.71 -14.20
N ALA A 337 1.17 -4.86 -13.63
CA ALA A 337 -0.25 -5.14 -13.44
C ALA A 337 -1.00 -5.33 -14.76
N ALA A 338 -0.71 -4.51 -15.77
CA ALA A 338 -1.29 -4.63 -17.11
C ALA A 338 -0.81 -5.92 -17.82
N THR A 339 0.46 -6.31 -17.64
CA THR A 339 0.98 -7.57 -18.19
C THR A 339 0.26 -8.77 -17.59
N PHE A 340 0.08 -8.80 -16.26
CA PHE A 340 -0.70 -9.84 -15.58
C PHE A 340 -2.13 -9.94 -16.12
N LEU A 341 -2.85 -8.81 -16.25
CA LEU A 341 -4.21 -8.82 -16.79
C LEU A 341 -4.24 -9.27 -18.26
N GLY A 342 -3.24 -8.90 -19.06
CA GLY A 342 -3.11 -9.35 -20.45
C GLY A 342 -2.97 -10.87 -20.56
N GLU A 343 -2.07 -11.45 -19.79
CA GLU A 343 -1.87 -12.88 -19.74
C GLU A 343 -3.09 -13.61 -19.17
N LEU A 344 -3.74 -13.05 -18.16
CA LEU A 344 -4.97 -13.61 -17.61
C LEU A 344 -6.10 -13.60 -18.65
N ARG A 345 -6.32 -12.48 -19.35
CA ARG A 345 -7.28 -12.39 -20.45
C ARG A 345 -7.00 -13.46 -21.50
N ASP A 346 -5.76 -13.58 -21.95
CA ASP A 346 -5.40 -14.51 -23.01
C ASP A 346 -5.67 -15.97 -22.60
N ARG A 347 -5.41 -16.33 -21.34
CA ARG A 347 -5.78 -17.64 -20.78
C ARG A 347 -7.29 -17.85 -20.71
N LEU A 348 -8.04 -16.84 -20.25
CA LEU A 348 -9.50 -16.90 -20.14
C LEU A 348 -10.19 -17.01 -21.49
N GLU A 349 -9.63 -16.40 -22.54
CA GLU A 349 -10.15 -16.43 -23.91
C GLU A 349 -9.66 -17.62 -24.73
N ALA A 350 -8.48 -18.17 -24.42
CA ALA A 350 -7.99 -19.40 -25.03
C ALA A 350 -8.77 -20.57 -24.45
N GLY A 351 -9.63 -21.21 -25.22
CA GLY A 351 -10.10 -22.55 -24.86
C GLY A 351 -8.89 -23.48 -24.69
N ARG A 352 -8.96 -24.51 -23.80
CA ARG A 352 -7.95 -25.55 -23.77
C ARG A 352 -7.77 -26.13 -25.17
N GLY A 353 -6.65 -25.85 -25.82
CA GLY A 353 -6.34 -26.45 -27.08
C GLY A 353 -5.51 -25.59 -28.03
N ASP A 354 -4.44 -24.94 -27.53
CA ASP A 354 -3.27 -24.60 -28.37
C ASP A 354 -2.01 -24.67 -27.53
#